data_7fd47b9561709cbf4e695b0b20405288
#
_entry.id   7fd47b9561709cbf4e695b0b20405288
#
_cell.length_a   1.000
_cell.length_b   1.000
_cell.length_c   1.000
_cell.angle_alpha   90.00
_cell.angle_beta   90.00
_cell.angle_gamma   90.00
#
_symmetry.space_group_name_H-M   'P 1'
#
loop_
_entity.id
_entity.type
_entity.pdbx_description
1 polymer ?
#
loop_
_entity_poly.entity_id
_entity_poly.type
_entity_poly.pdbx_seq_one_letter_code
_entity_poly.pdbx_strand_id
1 'polypeptide(L)'
;MLAKVNRLFAGALLALLLPAVAVAADYRAGEQYSRLDKPVASAPAVVEFFSFYCGPCYQFAETYHVGSTVSQALPEGTKLTKYHVGLMGKLGNELTEAWSIAMVMGIEDKIEGLLFDELQKKRAINSEEDIQRVFAAAGVDAAAYENARHSLLVKGLIAKQNEAVKALDVRATPSFYVSGKYKIDNAGMASQSVDG
;
A
#
# COMPACT_ATOMS: atom_id res chain seq x y z
N MET A 1 -70.45 38.21 -19.60
CA MET A 1 -70.21 36.87 -19.09
C MET A 1 -68.73 36.80 -18.77
N LEU A 2 -68.36 36.43 -17.54
CA LEU A 2 -67.06 36.63 -16.90
C LEU A 2 -65.99 35.68 -17.43
N ALA A 3 -64.89 36.26 -17.88
CA ALA A 3 -63.67 35.51 -18.16
C ALA A 3 -62.78 35.41 -16.87
N LYS A 4 -62.56 34.20 -16.39
CA LYS A 4 -61.71 33.92 -15.24
C LYS A 4 -60.22 33.94 -15.66
N VAL A 5 -59.46 34.85 -15.07
CA VAL A 5 -58.01 34.94 -15.22
C VAL A 5 -57.40 33.94 -14.26
N ASN A 6 -56.77 32.91 -14.80
CA ASN A 6 -55.95 31.96 -14.03
C ASN A 6 -54.53 32.53 -13.92
N ARG A 7 -54.11 32.95 -12.71
CA ARG A 7 -52.76 33.34 -12.39
C ARG A 7 -51.95 32.09 -12.07
N LEU A 8 -51.09 31.69 -12.98
CA LEU A 8 -50.06 30.68 -12.75
C LEU A 8 -48.98 31.29 -11.87
N PHE A 9 -48.86 30.78 -10.66
CA PHE A 9 -47.69 31.04 -9.79
C PHE A 9 -46.50 30.24 -10.31
N ALA A 10 -45.55 30.91 -10.99
CA ALA A 10 -44.27 30.38 -11.30
C ALA A 10 -43.39 30.52 -10.05
N GLY A 11 -43.35 29.48 -9.24
CA GLY A 11 -42.39 29.37 -8.13
C GLY A 11 -40.97 29.12 -8.68
N ALA A 12 -40.12 30.15 -8.68
CA ALA A 12 -38.70 29.99 -8.96
C ALA A 12 -38.04 29.27 -7.79
N LEU A 13 -37.74 27.99 -7.95
CA LEU A 13 -36.93 27.22 -7.01
C LEU A 13 -35.47 27.66 -7.21
N LEU A 14 -35.01 28.63 -6.43
CA LEU A 14 -33.62 29.05 -6.36
C LEU A 14 -32.85 27.98 -5.58
N ALA A 15 -32.28 26.97 -6.28
CA ALA A 15 -31.40 26.00 -5.67
C ALA A 15 -30.12 26.74 -5.24
N LEU A 16 -29.95 26.96 -3.93
CA LEU A 16 -28.68 27.40 -3.34
C LEU A 16 -27.68 26.30 -3.56
N LEU A 17 -26.83 26.43 -4.56
CA LEU A 17 -25.59 25.71 -4.71
C LEU A 17 -24.61 26.25 -3.65
N LEU A 18 -24.68 25.67 -2.46
CA LEU A 18 -23.63 25.88 -1.46
C LEU A 18 -22.36 25.23 -2.00
N PRO A 19 -21.26 25.98 -2.19
CA PRO A 19 -19.99 25.35 -2.51
C PRO A 19 -19.62 24.44 -1.33
N ALA A 20 -19.47 23.14 -1.59
CA ALA A 20 -18.84 22.25 -0.65
C ALA A 20 -17.39 22.72 -0.48
N VAL A 21 -17.13 23.46 0.58
CA VAL A 21 -15.75 23.81 0.97
C VAL A 21 -15.13 22.49 1.42
N ALA A 22 -14.37 21.85 0.54
CA ALA A 22 -13.50 20.76 0.93
C ALA A 22 -12.52 21.35 1.97
N VAL A 23 -12.73 21.00 3.23
CA VAL A 23 -11.76 21.32 4.28
C VAL A 23 -10.57 20.40 3.97
N ALA A 24 -9.58 20.95 3.27
CA ALA A 24 -8.30 20.28 3.13
C ALA A 24 -7.73 20.12 4.55
N ALA A 25 -7.47 18.88 4.94
CA ALA A 25 -6.79 18.64 6.21
C ALA A 25 -5.44 19.39 6.18
N ASP A 26 -5.17 20.15 7.23
CA ASP A 26 -3.97 20.99 7.32
C ASP A 26 -2.78 20.14 7.77
N TYR A 27 -2.22 19.34 6.84
CA TYR A 27 -1.06 18.52 7.11
C TYR A 27 0.22 19.36 7.19
N ARG A 28 0.99 19.21 8.27
CA ARG A 28 2.17 20.01 8.58
C ARG A 28 3.45 19.21 8.48
N ALA A 29 4.45 19.77 7.85
CA ALA A 29 5.79 19.25 7.86
C ALA A 29 6.37 19.24 9.28
N GLY A 30 6.96 18.12 9.69
CA GLY A 30 7.46 17.92 11.04
C GLY A 30 6.43 17.33 12.03
N GLU A 31 5.16 17.21 11.61
CA GLU A 31 4.09 16.57 12.39
C GLU A 31 3.61 15.29 11.68
N GLN A 32 2.88 15.42 10.57
CA GLN A 32 2.32 14.28 9.85
C GLN A 32 3.23 13.76 8.73
N TYR A 33 4.18 14.56 8.29
CA TYR A 33 5.17 14.15 7.29
C TYR A 33 6.47 14.94 7.43
N SER A 34 7.54 14.38 6.89
CA SER A 34 8.81 15.06 6.70
C SER A 34 9.19 15.12 5.22
N ARG A 35 9.96 16.16 4.83
CA ARG A 35 10.57 16.23 3.51
C ARG A 35 11.91 15.52 3.54
N LEU A 36 12.19 14.76 2.50
CA LEU A 36 13.50 14.16 2.30
C LEU A 36 14.49 15.23 1.85
N ASP A 37 15.68 15.24 2.42
CA ASP A 37 16.77 16.14 2.01
C ASP A 37 17.16 15.94 0.54
N LYS A 38 17.10 14.71 0.07
CA LYS A 38 17.39 14.32 -1.32
C LYS A 38 16.20 13.57 -1.89
N PRO A 39 15.40 14.19 -2.77
CA PRO A 39 14.32 13.52 -3.46
C PRO A 39 14.82 12.37 -4.35
N VAL A 40 14.07 11.27 -4.39
CA VAL A 40 14.35 10.08 -5.20
C VAL A 40 13.38 10.02 -6.36
N ALA A 41 13.80 10.50 -7.53
CA ALA A 41 12.94 10.64 -8.72
C ALA A 41 12.43 9.30 -9.27
N SER A 42 13.16 8.19 -9.03
CA SER A 42 12.79 6.84 -9.46
C SER A 42 11.81 6.13 -8.53
N ALA A 43 11.45 6.75 -7.39
CA ALA A 43 10.50 6.18 -6.45
C ALA A 43 9.08 6.12 -7.02
N PRO A 44 8.26 5.12 -6.66
CA PRO A 44 6.84 5.10 -6.98
C PRO A 44 6.11 6.33 -6.44
N ALA A 45 4.96 6.66 -7.05
CA ALA A 45 4.14 7.79 -6.59
C ALA A 45 3.76 7.67 -5.11
N VAL A 46 3.34 6.48 -4.69
CA VAL A 46 3.15 6.12 -3.28
C VAL A 46 3.76 4.75 -3.05
N VAL A 47 4.61 4.62 -2.04
CA VAL A 47 5.23 3.34 -1.70
C VAL A 47 5.13 3.08 -0.20
N GLU A 48 4.73 1.86 0.14
CA GLU A 48 4.82 1.29 1.47
C GLU A 48 6.03 0.35 1.53
N PHE A 49 6.87 0.51 2.54
CA PHE A 49 7.88 -0.46 2.90
C PHE A 49 7.40 -1.28 4.09
N PHE A 50 7.40 -2.59 3.92
CA PHE A 50 6.92 -3.53 4.93
C PHE A 50 7.84 -4.75 5.03
N SER A 51 7.64 -5.58 6.05
CA SER A 51 8.27 -6.88 6.15
C SER A 51 7.28 -7.89 6.70
N PHE A 52 7.30 -9.11 6.19
CA PHE A 52 6.50 -10.21 6.74
C PHE A 52 6.90 -10.57 8.18
N TYR A 53 8.10 -10.21 8.64
CA TYR A 53 8.52 -10.35 10.04
C TYR A 53 8.08 -9.21 10.95
N CYS A 54 7.49 -8.13 10.39
CA CYS A 54 7.11 -6.94 11.11
C CYS A 54 5.70 -7.08 11.70
N GLY A 55 5.56 -7.12 13.00
CA GLY A 55 4.25 -7.21 13.67
C GLY A 55 3.30 -6.03 13.36
N PRO A 56 3.74 -4.77 13.45
CA PRO A 56 2.93 -3.63 13.01
C PRO A 56 2.50 -3.71 11.53
N CYS A 57 3.34 -4.25 10.64
CA CYS A 57 2.97 -4.45 9.23
C CYS A 57 1.83 -5.45 9.08
N TYR A 58 1.85 -6.53 9.87
CA TYR A 58 0.72 -7.47 9.95
C TYR A 58 -0.57 -6.76 10.37
N GLN A 59 -0.51 -5.91 11.40
CA GLN A 59 -1.69 -5.15 11.85
C GLN A 59 -2.20 -4.20 10.74
N PHE A 60 -1.31 -3.53 10.03
CA PHE A 60 -1.66 -2.65 8.93
C PHE A 60 -2.33 -3.39 7.77
N ALA A 61 -1.83 -4.57 7.42
CA ALA A 61 -2.39 -5.37 6.33
C ALA A 61 -3.70 -6.06 6.75
N GLU A 62 -3.67 -6.83 7.84
CA GLU A 62 -4.71 -7.81 8.15
C GLU A 62 -5.76 -7.33 9.15
N THR A 63 -5.44 -6.32 9.96
CA THR A 63 -6.38 -5.81 10.97
C THR A 63 -7.00 -4.49 10.56
N TYR A 64 -6.17 -3.56 10.09
CA TYR A 64 -6.61 -2.19 9.76
C TYR A 64 -6.85 -1.99 8.27
N HIS A 65 -6.39 -2.91 7.42
CA HIS A 65 -6.54 -2.84 5.96
C HIS A 65 -6.04 -1.51 5.36
N VAL A 66 -4.95 -0.96 5.92
CA VAL A 66 -4.41 0.35 5.55
C VAL A 66 -4.10 0.42 4.05
N GLY A 67 -3.50 -0.64 3.48
CA GLY A 67 -3.15 -0.67 2.06
C GLY A 67 -4.36 -0.50 1.15
N SER A 68 -5.50 -1.15 1.44
CA SER A 68 -6.73 -1.02 0.67
C SER A 68 -7.37 0.36 0.86
N THR A 69 -7.40 0.89 2.08
CA THR A 69 -7.92 2.23 2.39
C THR A 69 -7.12 3.31 1.66
N VAL A 70 -5.78 3.24 1.72
CA VAL A 70 -4.91 4.16 0.97
C VAL A 70 -5.16 4.04 -0.52
N SER A 71 -5.22 2.82 -1.08
CA SER A 71 -5.43 2.61 -2.51
C SER A 71 -6.75 3.19 -3.01
N GLN A 72 -7.82 3.13 -2.20
CA GLN A 72 -9.13 3.71 -2.52
C GLN A 72 -9.13 5.24 -2.45
N ALA A 73 -8.32 5.84 -1.59
CA ALA A 73 -8.21 7.29 -1.44
C ALA A 73 -7.28 7.95 -2.47
N LEU A 74 -6.44 7.17 -3.17
CA LEU A 74 -5.51 7.73 -4.15
C LEU A 74 -6.24 8.25 -5.40
N PRO A 75 -5.74 9.33 -6.03
CA PRO A 75 -6.25 9.81 -7.30
C PRO A 75 -6.26 8.73 -8.38
N GLU A 76 -7.20 8.81 -9.32
CA GLU A 76 -7.28 7.89 -10.45
C GLU A 76 -5.93 7.77 -11.18
N GLY A 77 -5.55 6.54 -11.51
CA GLY A 77 -4.27 6.23 -12.16
C GLY A 77 -3.07 6.18 -11.22
N THR A 78 -3.22 6.56 -9.95
CA THR A 78 -2.17 6.42 -8.93
C THR A 78 -2.34 5.08 -8.20
N LYS A 79 -1.22 4.37 -7.99
CA LYS A 79 -1.22 3.09 -7.28
C LYS A 79 -0.32 3.14 -6.06
N LEU A 80 -0.76 2.49 -4.99
CA LEU A 80 0.11 2.12 -3.89
C LEU A 80 1.01 0.98 -4.35
N THR A 81 2.32 1.17 -4.25
CA THR A 81 3.31 0.11 -4.46
C THR A 81 3.77 -0.39 -3.11
N LYS A 82 3.83 -1.69 -2.90
CA LYS A 82 4.35 -2.27 -1.65
C LYS A 82 5.70 -2.92 -1.92
N TYR A 83 6.73 -2.56 -1.16
CA TYR A 83 8.08 -3.11 -1.25
C TYR A 83 8.44 -3.81 0.04
N HIS A 84 8.90 -5.05 -0.09
CA HIS A 84 9.35 -5.85 1.05
C HIS A 84 10.78 -5.49 1.45
N VAL A 85 11.02 -5.39 2.76
CA VAL A 85 12.35 -5.11 3.35
C VAL A 85 12.95 -6.42 3.84
N GLY A 86 13.95 -6.93 3.14
CA GLY A 86 14.58 -8.21 3.41
C GLY A 86 15.58 -8.24 4.57
N LEU A 87 15.74 -7.14 5.31
CA LEU A 87 16.72 -7.03 6.39
C LEU A 87 16.29 -7.66 7.72
N MET A 88 15.05 -8.17 7.80
CA MET A 88 14.45 -8.74 9.01
C MET A 88 14.31 -10.25 8.90
N GLY A 89 14.60 -10.95 10.00
CA GLY A 89 14.42 -12.39 10.13
C GLY A 89 15.36 -13.23 9.26
N LYS A 90 15.30 -14.56 9.46
CA LYS A 90 16.23 -15.49 8.80
C LYS A 90 15.96 -15.73 7.31
N LEU A 91 14.73 -15.51 6.86
CA LEU A 91 14.27 -15.69 5.48
C LEU A 91 13.87 -14.36 4.84
N GLY A 92 14.44 -13.24 5.29
CA GLY A 92 14.06 -11.92 4.80
C GLY A 92 14.29 -11.75 3.29
N ASN A 93 15.42 -12.24 2.77
CA ASN A 93 15.72 -12.17 1.35
C ASN A 93 14.82 -13.07 0.52
N GLU A 94 14.56 -14.28 0.99
CA GLU A 94 13.65 -15.25 0.36
C GLU A 94 12.21 -14.72 0.32
N LEU A 95 11.79 -14.00 1.35
CA LEU A 95 10.50 -13.33 1.38
C LEU A 95 10.45 -12.11 0.46
N THR A 96 11.57 -11.41 0.24
CA THR A 96 11.65 -10.36 -0.79
C THR A 96 11.53 -10.96 -2.19
N GLU A 97 12.15 -12.12 -2.43
CA GLU A 97 12.00 -12.86 -3.67
C GLU A 97 10.55 -13.32 -3.87
N ALA A 98 9.96 -13.94 -2.85
CA ALA A 98 8.56 -14.37 -2.87
C ALA A 98 7.60 -13.21 -3.16
N TRP A 99 7.79 -12.06 -2.52
CA TRP A 99 7.00 -10.87 -2.82
C TRP A 99 7.18 -10.40 -4.26
N SER A 100 8.40 -10.42 -4.77
CA SER A 100 8.69 -10.08 -6.17
C SER A 100 8.03 -11.06 -7.15
N ILE A 101 7.95 -12.36 -6.81
CA ILE A 101 7.21 -13.35 -7.58
C ILE A 101 5.71 -13.01 -7.59
N ALA A 102 5.13 -12.70 -6.43
CA ALA A 102 3.73 -12.30 -6.34
C ALA A 102 3.43 -11.07 -7.20
N MET A 103 4.30 -10.05 -7.16
CA MET A 103 4.19 -8.84 -8.00
C MET A 103 4.25 -9.13 -9.50
N VAL A 104 5.14 -10.03 -9.96
CA VAL A 104 5.23 -10.41 -11.38
C VAL A 104 4.00 -11.18 -11.82
N MET A 105 3.43 -12.00 -10.94
CA MET A 105 2.23 -12.78 -11.20
C MET A 105 0.94 -11.99 -11.03
N GLY A 106 0.97 -10.80 -10.44
CA GLY A 106 -0.22 -9.99 -10.13
C GLY A 106 -1.14 -10.63 -9.09
N ILE A 107 -0.57 -11.30 -8.10
CA ILE A 107 -1.29 -12.03 -7.04
C ILE A 107 -0.94 -11.54 -5.63
N GLU A 108 -0.43 -10.31 -5.52
CA GLU A 108 0.01 -9.70 -4.27
C GLU A 108 -1.07 -9.78 -3.19
N ASP A 109 -2.30 -9.38 -3.52
CA ASP A 109 -3.43 -9.35 -2.59
C ASP A 109 -3.76 -10.73 -2.00
N LYS A 110 -3.50 -11.80 -2.78
CA LYS A 110 -3.74 -13.17 -2.34
C LYS A 110 -2.60 -13.70 -1.48
N ILE A 111 -1.37 -13.40 -1.86
CA ILE A 111 -0.16 -13.93 -1.22
C ILE A 111 0.15 -13.21 0.08
N GLU A 112 -0.14 -11.92 0.18
CA GLU A 112 0.19 -11.12 1.37
C GLU A 112 -0.39 -11.73 2.65
N GLY A 113 -1.70 -11.91 2.69
CA GLY A 113 -2.38 -12.46 3.87
C GLY A 113 -1.94 -13.87 4.20
N LEU A 114 -1.72 -14.71 3.18
CA LEU A 114 -1.25 -16.09 3.38
C LEU A 114 0.15 -16.14 3.99
N LEU A 115 1.09 -15.32 3.50
CA LEU A 115 2.45 -15.26 4.05
C LEU A 115 2.46 -14.71 5.46
N PHE A 116 1.68 -13.67 5.75
CA PHE A 116 1.55 -13.13 7.10
C PHE A 116 0.97 -14.16 8.07
N ASP A 117 -0.09 -14.86 7.69
CA ASP A 117 -0.71 -15.89 8.53
C ASP A 117 0.24 -17.06 8.81
N GLU A 118 0.87 -17.60 7.78
CA GLU A 118 1.78 -18.73 7.91
C GLU A 118 3.04 -18.36 8.72
N LEU A 119 3.56 -17.13 8.55
CA LEU A 119 4.76 -16.69 9.23
C LEU A 119 4.50 -16.24 10.67
N GLN A 120 3.50 -15.37 10.89
CA GLN A 120 3.30 -14.73 12.20
C GLN A 120 2.31 -15.45 13.10
N LYS A 121 1.19 -15.95 12.57
CA LYS A 121 0.21 -16.67 13.37
C LYS A 121 0.59 -18.13 13.58
N LYS A 122 0.81 -18.86 12.48
CA LYS A 122 1.06 -20.30 12.52
C LYS A 122 2.52 -20.65 12.78
N ARG A 123 3.45 -19.71 12.52
CA ARG A 123 4.91 -19.89 12.62
C ARG A 123 5.38 -21.12 11.84
N ALA A 124 4.78 -21.34 10.69
CA ALA A 124 4.99 -22.52 9.86
C ALA A 124 6.05 -22.33 8.77
N ILE A 125 6.51 -21.09 8.53
CA ILE A 125 7.55 -20.78 7.54
C ILE A 125 8.92 -20.83 8.21
N ASN A 126 9.72 -21.84 7.85
CA ASN A 126 11.06 -22.08 8.37
C ASN A 126 12.11 -22.29 7.27
N SER A 127 11.70 -22.47 6.03
CA SER A 127 12.52 -22.70 4.84
C SER A 127 11.90 -22.10 3.58
N GLU A 128 12.63 -22.11 2.48
CA GLU A 128 12.11 -21.69 1.15
C GLU A 128 10.97 -22.62 0.68
N GLU A 129 11.07 -23.90 0.96
CA GLU A 129 10.02 -24.87 0.61
C GLU A 129 8.71 -24.57 1.32
N ASP A 130 8.78 -24.01 2.55
CA ASP A 130 7.58 -23.57 3.27
C ASP A 130 6.92 -22.37 2.55
N ILE A 131 7.72 -21.42 2.07
CA ILE A 131 7.26 -20.30 1.26
C ILE A 131 6.60 -20.80 -0.03
N GLN A 132 7.25 -21.73 -0.74
CA GLN A 132 6.71 -22.32 -1.96
C GLN A 132 5.36 -23.02 -1.70
N ARG A 133 5.18 -23.70 -0.55
CA ARG A 133 3.89 -24.29 -0.17
C ARG A 133 2.78 -23.25 -0.01
N VAL A 134 3.10 -22.02 0.45
CA VAL A 134 2.12 -20.95 0.49
C VAL A 134 1.64 -20.59 -0.92
N PHE A 135 2.55 -20.51 -1.88
CA PHE A 135 2.18 -20.29 -3.29
C PHE A 135 1.35 -21.43 -3.87
N ALA A 136 1.70 -22.68 -3.54
CA ALA A 136 0.90 -23.84 -3.95
C ALA A 136 -0.53 -23.77 -3.39
N ALA A 137 -0.70 -23.40 -2.12
CA ALA A 137 -2.01 -23.16 -1.51
C ALA A 137 -2.78 -22.01 -2.18
N ALA A 138 -2.07 -21.04 -2.76
CA ALA A 138 -2.65 -19.97 -3.58
C ALA A 138 -2.98 -20.41 -5.02
N GLY A 139 -2.68 -21.64 -5.41
CA GLY A 139 -2.94 -22.18 -6.75
C GLY A 139 -1.82 -21.95 -7.76
N VAL A 140 -0.62 -21.60 -7.31
CA VAL A 140 0.58 -21.51 -8.14
C VAL A 140 1.31 -22.85 -8.08
N ASP A 141 1.42 -23.55 -9.21
CA ASP A 141 2.16 -24.81 -9.26
C ASP A 141 3.69 -24.59 -9.15
N ALA A 142 4.41 -25.64 -8.77
CA ALA A 142 5.84 -25.55 -8.52
C ALA A 142 6.63 -25.12 -9.78
N ALA A 143 6.23 -25.52 -10.97
CA ALA A 143 6.93 -25.14 -12.20
C ALA A 143 6.71 -23.67 -12.53
N ALA A 144 5.50 -23.13 -12.33
CA ALA A 144 5.20 -21.70 -12.48
C ALA A 144 5.98 -20.85 -11.47
N TYR A 145 6.06 -21.29 -10.21
CA TYR A 145 6.84 -20.64 -9.17
C TYR A 145 8.33 -20.56 -9.55
N GLU A 146 8.95 -21.69 -9.91
CA GLU A 146 10.37 -21.76 -10.28
C GLU A 146 10.68 -20.95 -11.55
N ASN A 147 9.80 -21.01 -12.55
CA ASN A 147 9.96 -20.20 -13.76
C ASN A 147 9.93 -18.70 -13.46
N ALA A 148 9.02 -18.25 -12.59
CA ALA A 148 8.96 -16.86 -12.17
C ALA A 148 10.20 -16.47 -11.37
N ARG A 149 10.61 -17.29 -10.41
CA ARG A 149 11.79 -17.10 -9.55
C ARG A 149 13.06 -16.85 -10.36
N HIS A 150 13.27 -17.60 -11.43
CA HIS A 150 14.45 -17.46 -12.28
C HIS A 150 14.35 -16.35 -13.33
N SER A 151 13.19 -15.69 -13.44
CA SER A 151 12.98 -14.65 -14.45
C SER A 151 13.79 -13.38 -14.18
N LEU A 152 14.13 -12.66 -15.26
CA LEU A 152 14.79 -11.36 -15.17
C LEU A 152 13.88 -10.31 -14.50
N LEU A 153 12.56 -10.46 -14.63
CA LEU A 153 11.60 -9.55 -14.01
C LEU A 153 11.65 -9.63 -12.49
N VAL A 154 11.66 -10.83 -11.91
CA VAL A 154 11.77 -11.03 -10.46
C VAL A 154 13.11 -10.52 -9.95
N LYS A 155 14.21 -10.85 -10.62
CA LYS A 155 15.54 -10.34 -10.25
C LYS A 155 15.61 -8.82 -10.29
N GLY A 156 15.02 -8.21 -11.31
CA GLY A 156 14.91 -6.75 -11.43
C GLY A 156 14.09 -6.12 -10.32
N LEU A 157 12.97 -6.74 -9.91
CA LEU A 157 12.15 -6.26 -8.80
C LEU A 157 12.85 -6.38 -7.45
N ILE A 158 13.57 -7.47 -7.19
CA ILE A 158 14.39 -7.62 -5.98
C ILE A 158 15.41 -6.48 -5.91
N ALA A 159 16.15 -6.25 -6.99
CA ALA A 159 17.13 -5.16 -7.07
C ALA A 159 16.48 -3.79 -6.83
N LYS A 160 15.34 -3.54 -7.47
CA LYS A 160 14.57 -2.29 -7.34
C LYS A 160 14.10 -2.04 -5.90
N GLN A 161 13.57 -3.06 -5.22
CA GLN A 161 13.16 -2.96 -3.82
C GLN A 161 14.35 -2.62 -2.92
N ASN A 162 15.45 -3.36 -3.06
CA ASN A 162 16.66 -3.14 -2.28
C ASN A 162 17.31 -1.76 -2.54
N GLU A 163 17.28 -1.27 -3.77
CA GLU A 163 17.73 0.07 -4.12
C GLU A 163 16.84 1.14 -3.50
N ALA A 164 15.53 0.97 -3.59
CA ALA A 164 14.56 1.92 -3.00
C ALA A 164 14.72 2.01 -1.48
N VAL A 165 14.93 0.89 -0.77
CA VAL A 165 15.21 0.88 0.67
C VAL A 165 16.43 1.74 1.00
N LYS A 166 17.49 1.64 0.21
CA LYS A 166 18.72 2.43 0.42
C LYS A 166 18.52 3.91 0.04
N ALA A 167 17.92 4.15 -1.13
CA ALA A 167 17.77 5.51 -1.67
C ALA A 167 16.84 6.38 -0.81
N LEU A 168 15.78 5.79 -0.23
CA LEU A 168 14.83 6.47 0.64
C LEU A 168 15.20 6.41 2.13
N ASP A 169 16.36 5.85 2.45
CA ASP A 169 16.86 5.68 3.83
C ASP A 169 15.82 5.05 4.76
N VAL A 170 15.24 3.92 4.33
CA VAL A 170 14.21 3.22 5.10
C VAL A 170 14.81 2.62 6.37
N ARG A 171 14.38 3.10 7.53
CA ARG A 171 14.90 2.69 8.85
C ARG A 171 13.94 1.86 9.67
N ALA A 172 12.67 1.86 9.30
CA ALA A 172 11.63 1.13 10.01
C ALA A 172 10.51 0.72 9.06
N THR A 173 9.71 -0.28 9.46
CA THR A 173 8.50 -0.73 8.78
C THR A 173 7.33 -0.79 9.79
N PRO A 174 6.08 -0.50 9.38
CA PRO A 174 5.70 0.01 8.07
C PRO A 174 6.13 1.48 7.88
N SER A 175 6.54 1.86 6.67
CA SER A 175 6.88 3.24 6.32
C SER A 175 6.31 3.60 4.97
N PHE A 176 5.73 4.80 4.86
CA PHE A 176 5.13 5.30 3.62
C PHE A 176 5.91 6.48 3.08
N TYR A 177 6.10 6.50 1.76
CA TYR A 177 6.74 7.60 1.05
C TYR A 177 5.90 8.04 -0.14
N VAL A 178 5.85 9.34 -0.37
CA VAL A 178 5.06 9.95 -1.46
C VAL A 178 5.99 10.67 -2.43
N SER A 179 5.89 10.32 -3.71
CA SER A 179 6.64 10.92 -4.84
C SER A 179 8.16 10.93 -4.64
N GLY A 180 8.71 10.05 -3.79
CA GLY A 180 10.12 10.06 -3.42
C GLY A 180 10.60 11.38 -2.75
N LYS A 181 9.69 12.18 -2.22
CA LYS A 181 9.95 13.50 -1.63
C LYS A 181 9.53 13.61 -0.17
N TYR A 182 8.51 12.87 0.21
CA TYR A 182 7.90 12.96 1.53
C TYR A 182 7.89 11.60 2.18
N LYS A 183 8.23 11.57 3.46
CA LYS A 183 8.02 10.43 4.34
C LYS A 183 6.84 10.73 5.26
N ILE A 184 5.88 9.83 5.34
CA ILE A 184 4.74 9.96 6.25
C ILE A 184 5.18 9.59 7.67
N ASP A 185 4.77 10.39 8.64
CA ASP A 185 4.94 10.08 10.05
C ASP A 185 3.65 9.45 10.59
N ASN A 186 3.66 8.13 10.71
CA ASN A 186 2.49 7.38 11.20
C ASN A 186 2.10 7.78 12.63
N ALA A 187 3.06 8.23 13.46
CA ALA A 187 2.80 8.66 14.83
C ALA A 187 2.20 10.07 14.91
N GLY A 188 2.40 10.88 13.88
CA GLY A 188 1.90 12.26 13.79
C GLY A 188 0.46 12.38 13.33
N MET A 189 -0.22 11.27 13.02
CA MET A 189 -1.62 11.30 12.58
C MET A 189 -2.54 11.66 13.76
N ALA A 190 -3.60 12.43 13.46
CA ALA A 190 -4.56 12.90 14.45
C ALA A 190 -5.33 11.74 15.11
N SER A 191 -5.47 10.64 14.41
CA SER A 191 -6.05 9.39 14.91
C SER A 191 -5.09 8.23 14.61
N GLN A 192 -5.00 7.28 15.54
CA GLN A 192 -4.28 6.02 15.34
C GLN A 192 -5.21 4.93 14.76
N SER A 193 -6.37 5.33 14.24
CA SER A 193 -7.30 4.47 13.50
C SER A 193 -7.05 4.57 11.99
N VAL A 194 -7.72 3.71 11.22
CA VAL A 194 -7.64 3.68 9.74
C VAL A 194 -8.18 4.97 9.10
N ASP A 195 -9.04 5.70 9.82
CA ASP A 195 -9.68 6.94 9.36
C ASP A 195 -8.86 8.20 9.72
N GLY A 196 -7.71 8.04 10.40
CA GLY A 196 -6.84 9.12 10.87
C GLY A 196 -5.74 9.53 9.93
#